data_7c60aaee71fd23857f5e1d0ad5c9a8a6
#
_entry.id   7c60aaee71fd23857f5e1d0ad5c9a8a6
#
_cell.length_a   1.000
_cell.length_b   1.000
_cell.length_c   1.000
_cell.angle_alpha   90.00
_cell.angle_beta   90.00
_cell.angle_gamma   90.00
#
_symmetry.space_group_name_H-M   'P 1'
#
loop_
_entity.id
_entity.type
_entity.pdbx_description
1 polymer ?
#
loop_
_entity_poly.entity_id
_entity_poly.type
_entity_poly.pdbx_seq_one_letter_code
_entity_poly.pdbx_strand_id
1 'polypeptide(L)'
;MTRKYKGFIFKTKPWEHQLKALSYLMERDNGALYTDPGTGKTKVMLDLIVNKGWRRGIIVAPPKACEVWEKQFKIHTDIQSNFIYNLHKLSTVKKVELMNRLCPKGKRGINQETMILLVNYESIWRKPFEKTLFRKSAGLEFAICDESHHIKTPSSQCSMCLRRLGNIIPHRFLVTGTPLAENPMDIYAQYRFLDPSIFGTSFSDFKAMYQNIDIERTAKVGYTILDKKQPYRNLDDLREKMYSCAFTIKSSVKLPKRRNIIRSYTLSSKAQKVYHDLNEDGLYLNKKGAAEIKAVISKTLRLQQVCCGFIPVEDPEGNKTVIPIDHERAELLEEMLSEFSPQEPVVIFATFRHDFDEIRSVCKKLHRRYTEVSGVEDTMQRWVNGKADVIAVQYRSGSESIDLTRARYCIYYSLNISLALFSQSKKRIHRPGQTRPVTYYYIIADLPNKQSKDRQILAALKSKQDVIEYIAKNEAGD
;
A
#
# COMPACT_ATOMS: atom_id res chain seq x y z
N MET A 1 -24.98 19.80 16.13
CA MET A 1 -26.30 19.16 16.17
C MET A 1 -26.45 18.21 14.99
N THR A 2 -26.76 16.95 15.25
CA THR A 2 -27.05 15.91 14.25
C THR A 2 -28.37 16.21 13.53
N ARG A 3 -28.41 15.95 12.22
CA ARG A 3 -29.61 16.14 11.38
C ARG A 3 -30.07 14.81 10.82
N LYS A 4 -31.37 14.56 10.80
CA LYS A 4 -31.96 13.39 10.14
C LYS A 4 -32.10 13.68 8.64
N TYR A 5 -31.57 12.78 7.80
CA TYR A 5 -31.65 12.90 6.34
C TYR A 5 -31.88 11.50 5.73
N LYS A 6 -32.94 11.35 4.94
CA LYS A 6 -33.33 10.06 4.32
C LYS A 6 -33.36 8.89 5.33
N GLY A 7 -33.85 9.11 6.54
CA GLY A 7 -33.96 8.08 7.58
C GLY A 7 -32.73 7.92 8.47
N PHE A 8 -31.56 8.45 8.10
CA PHE A 8 -30.31 8.35 8.84
C PHE A 8 -29.95 9.62 9.61
N ILE A 9 -29.08 9.46 10.60
CA ILE A 9 -28.57 10.55 11.45
C ILE A 9 -27.17 10.97 10.99
N PHE A 10 -26.96 12.27 10.81
CA PHE A 10 -25.66 12.83 10.40
C PHE A 10 -25.32 14.10 11.16
N LYS A 11 -24.06 14.27 11.54
CA LYS A 11 -23.51 15.53 12.01
C LYS A 11 -23.13 16.45 10.86
N THR A 12 -22.57 15.86 9.78
CA THR A 12 -22.19 16.56 8.55
C THR A 12 -22.92 15.94 7.36
N LYS A 13 -23.35 16.75 6.41
CA LYS A 13 -24.08 16.27 5.22
C LYS A 13 -23.23 15.28 4.42
N PRO A 14 -23.72 14.07 4.13
CA PRO A 14 -23.02 13.11 3.28
C PRO A 14 -23.13 13.49 1.81
N TRP A 15 -22.17 13.05 1.01
CA TRP A 15 -22.30 13.03 -0.44
C TRP A 15 -23.26 11.91 -0.86
N GLU A 16 -23.81 12.00 -2.06
CA GLU A 16 -24.79 10.99 -2.54
C GLU A 16 -24.22 9.57 -2.54
N HIS A 17 -23.01 9.40 -3.01
CA HIS A 17 -22.36 8.08 -3.01
C HIS A 17 -22.07 7.56 -1.60
N GLN A 18 -21.79 8.43 -0.63
CA GLN A 18 -21.60 8.05 0.76
C GLN A 18 -22.92 7.55 1.37
N LEU A 19 -24.03 8.16 0.98
CA LEU A 19 -25.36 7.73 1.42
C LEU A 19 -25.71 6.36 0.85
N LYS A 20 -25.43 6.11 -0.45
CA LYS A 20 -25.63 4.78 -1.06
C LYS A 20 -24.77 3.71 -0.36
N ALA A 21 -23.51 4.03 -0.06
CA ALA A 21 -22.60 3.14 0.66
C ALA A 21 -23.12 2.84 2.09
N LEU A 22 -23.56 3.88 2.80
CA LEU A 22 -24.16 3.72 4.12
C LEU A 22 -25.39 2.82 4.08
N SER A 23 -26.34 3.08 3.17
CA SER A 23 -27.55 2.25 3.02
C SER A 23 -27.20 0.79 2.78
N TYR A 24 -26.23 0.51 1.90
CA TYR A 24 -25.78 -0.84 1.61
C TYR A 24 -25.20 -1.55 2.86
N LEU A 25 -24.37 -0.85 3.63
CA LEU A 25 -23.73 -1.42 4.82
C LEU A 25 -24.66 -1.54 6.02
N MET A 26 -25.70 -0.70 6.09
CA MET A 26 -26.71 -0.79 7.16
C MET A 26 -27.51 -2.09 7.14
N GLU A 27 -27.66 -2.71 5.99
CA GLU A 27 -28.39 -3.98 5.83
C GLU A 27 -27.52 -5.23 6.13
N ARG A 28 -26.25 -5.03 6.51
CA ARG A 28 -25.27 -6.10 6.66
C ARG A 28 -24.63 -6.11 8.03
N ASP A 29 -24.31 -7.31 8.49
CA ASP A 29 -23.48 -7.52 9.69
C ASP A 29 -21.98 -7.40 9.37
N ASN A 30 -21.58 -7.90 8.19
CA ASN A 30 -20.22 -7.85 7.72
C ASN A 30 -20.21 -7.28 6.30
N GLY A 31 -19.23 -6.42 6.00
CA GLY A 31 -19.17 -5.82 4.68
C GLY A 31 -17.81 -5.18 4.35
N ALA A 32 -17.61 -4.96 3.07
CA ALA A 32 -16.42 -4.27 2.59
C ALA A 32 -16.78 -2.96 1.87
N LEU A 33 -15.91 -1.97 2.02
CA LEU A 33 -16.02 -0.69 1.33
C LEU A 33 -14.77 -0.49 0.45
N TYR A 34 -14.90 -0.85 -0.83
CA TYR A 34 -13.83 -0.78 -1.82
C TYR A 34 -14.03 0.43 -2.72
N THR A 35 -13.54 1.57 -2.27
CA THR A 35 -13.72 2.83 -2.99
C THR A 35 -12.40 3.60 -3.11
N ASP A 36 -12.28 4.38 -4.15
CA ASP A 36 -11.07 5.14 -4.44
C ASP A 36 -10.64 6.07 -3.27
N PRO A 37 -9.35 6.39 -3.15
CA PRO A 37 -8.88 7.42 -2.22
C PRO A 37 -9.59 8.77 -2.44
N GLY A 38 -9.93 9.44 -1.34
CA GLY A 38 -10.61 10.75 -1.40
C GLY A 38 -12.14 10.70 -1.52
N THR A 39 -12.77 9.52 -1.58
CA THR A 39 -14.23 9.37 -1.59
C THR A 39 -14.88 9.50 -0.22
N GLY A 40 -14.10 9.66 0.84
CA GLY A 40 -14.58 9.82 2.21
C GLY A 40 -15.01 8.52 2.88
N LYS A 41 -14.29 7.41 2.64
CA LYS A 41 -14.52 6.09 3.29
C LYS A 41 -14.67 6.17 4.79
N THR A 42 -13.78 6.91 5.45
CA THR A 42 -13.79 7.11 6.90
C THR A 42 -15.12 7.70 7.37
N LYS A 43 -15.65 8.71 6.67
CA LYS A 43 -16.95 9.29 7.00
C LYS A 43 -18.09 8.28 6.89
N VAL A 44 -18.12 7.46 5.84
CA VAL A 44 -19.17 6.41 5.69
C VAL A 44 -19.15 5.45 6.88
N MET A 45 -17.98 5.03 7.34
CA MET A 45 -17.85 4.12 8.49
C MET A 45 -18.22 4.81 9.80
N LEU A 46 -17.93 6.10 9.97
CA LEU A 46 -18.36 6.87 11.12
C LEU A 46 -19.89 7.03 11.15
N ASP A 47 -20.49 7.33 10.02
CA ASP A 47 -21.94 7.40 9.89
C ASP A 47 -22.58 6.02 10.17
N LEU A 48 -21.95 4.92 9.75
CA LEU A 48 -22.40 3.55 10.05
C LEU A 48 -22.38 3.28 11.55
N ILE A 49 -21.27 3.59 12.25
CA ILE A 49 -21.15 3.43 13.71
C ILE A 49 -22.28 4.17 14.43
N VAL A 50 -22.53 5.42 14.06
CA VAL A 50 -23.57 6.26 14.65
C VAL A 50 -24.96 5.69 14.39
N ASN A 51 -25.26 5.32 13.14
CA ASN A 51 -26.61 4.85 12.77
C ASN A 51 -26.93 3.43 13.24
N LYS A 52 -25.92 2.56 13.42
CA LYS A 52 -26.08 1.25 14.11
C LYS A 52 -26.18 1.40 15.63
N GLY A 53 -25.89 2.59 16.18
CA GLY A 53 -25.88 2.82 17.61
C GLY A 53 -24.74 2.13 18.37
N TRP A 54 -23.71 1.69 17.66
CA TRP A 54 -22.58 1.00 18.26
C TRP A 54 -21.75 1.93 19.17
N ARG A 55 -21.41 1.42 20.32
CA ARG A 55 -20.64 2.17 21.34
C ARG A 55 -19.25 1.62 21.59
N ARG A 56 -19.00 0.34 21.31
CA ARG A 56 -17.76 -0.35 21.65
C ARG A 56 -17.16 -1.02 20.43
N GLY A 57 -15.98 -0.57 20.00
CA GLY A 57 -15.38 -1.12 18.82
C GLY A 57 -13.88 -0.90 18.70
N ILE A 58 -13.29 -1.57 17.72
CA ILE A 58 -11.89 -1.45 17.38
C ILE A 58 -11.72 -1.09 15.89
N ILE A 59 -10.88 -0.11 15.64
CA ILE A 59 -10.48 0.30 14.30
C ILE A 59 -8.99 0.05 14.16
N VAL A 60 -8.63 -0.81 13.23
CA VAL A 60 -7.24 -1.14 12.93
C VAL A 60 -6.84 -0.44 11.65
N ALA A 61 -5.82 0.39 11.72
CA ALA A 61 -5.44 1.28 10.63
C ALA A 61 -3.91 1.53 10.62
N PRO A 62 -3.33 1.98 9.52
CA PRO A 62 -1.96 2.48 9.52
C PRO A 62 -1.74 3.61 10.54
N PRO A 63 -0.51 3.82 11.05
CA PRO A 63 -0.21 4.81 12.09
C PRO A 63 -0.79 6.19 11.84
N LYS A 64 -0.52 6.77 10.68
CA LYS A 64 -1.03 8.10 10.31
C LYS A 64 -2.55 8.11 10.13
N ALA A 65 -3.14 7.00 9.67
CA ALA A 65 -4.59 6.88 9.53
C ALA A 65 -5.29 6.89 10.90
N CYS A 66 -4.70 6.31 11.95
CA CYS A 66 -5.23 6.41 13.32
C CYS A 66 -5.44 7.88 13.76
N GLU A 67 -4.50 8.76 13.40
CA GLU A 67 -4.63 10.20 13.70
C GLU A 67 -5.72 10.89 12.87
N VAL A 68 -5.87 10.45 11.62
CA VAL A 68 -6.95 10.93 10.74
C VAL A 68 -8.30 10.50 11.30
N TRP A 69 -8.47 9.24 11.71
CA TRP A 69 -9.69 8.74 12.34
C TRP A 69 -10.07 9.55 13.58
N GLU A 70 -9.12 9.82 14.46
CA GLU A 70 -9.35 10.64 15.66
C GLU A 70 -9.88 12.04 15.32
N LYS A 71 -9.31 12.70 14.30
CA LYS A 71 -9.80 14.00 13.80
C LYS A 71 -11.18 13.91 13.16
N GLN A 72 -11.42 12.87 12.37
CA GLN A 72 -12.68 12.68 11.64
C GLN A 72 -13.85 12.37 12.59
N PHE A 73 -13.63 11.66 13.70
CA PHE A 73 -14.63 11.50 14.77
C PHE A 73 -15.14 12.84 15.28
N LYS A 74 -14.23 13.79 15.57
CA LYS A 74 -14.60 15.13 16.04
C LYS A 74 -15.45 15.91 15.03
N ILE A 75 -15.15 15.73 13.75
CA ILE A 75 -15.82 16.44 12.65
C ILE A 75 -17.20 15.83 12.37
N HIS A 76 -17.30 14.51 12.29
CA HIS A 76 -18.45 13.82 11.71
C HIS A 76 -19.38 13.17 12.73
N THR A 77 -18.99 13.07 14.00
CA THR A 77 -19.82 12.45 15.04
C THR A 77 -19.94 13.33 16.28
N ASP A 78 -20.97 13.08 17.10
CA ASP A 78 -21.09 13.68 18.42
C ASP A 78 -20.49 12.81 19.54
N ILE A 79 -19.77 11.74 19.16
CA ILE A 79 -19.02 10.92 20.12
C ILE A 79 -17.89 11.76 20.73
N GLN A 80 -17.92 11.89 22.03
CA GLN A 80 -16.94 12.72 22.75
C GLN A 80 -15.51 12.15 22.63
N SER A 81 -14.53 13.01 22.49
CA SER A 81 -13.13 12.61 22.24
C SER A 81 -12.51 11.78 23.36
N ASN A 82 -12.99 11.92 24.62
CA ASN A 82 -12.53 11.13 25.76
C ASN A 82 -12.92 9.64 25.68
N PHE A 83 -13.81 9.27 24.77
CA PHE A 83 -14.18 7.87 24.48
C PHE A 83 -13.43 7.27 23.30
N ILE A 84 -12.55 8.04 22.63
CA ILE A 84 -11.76 7.61 21.49
C ILE A 84 -10.31 7.47 21.96
N TYR A 85 -9.83 6.24 22.00
CA TYR A 85 -8.53 5.89 22.56
C TYR A 85 -7.55 5.57 21.45
N ASN A 86 -6.68 6.51 21.11
CA ASN A 86 -5.63 6.31 20.10
C ASN A 86 -4.44 5.55 20.72
N LEU A 87 -4.51 4.23 20.66
CA LEU A 87 -3.50 3.32 21.21
C LEU A 87 -2.20 3.33 20.41
N HIS A 88 -2.22 3.80 19.15
CA HIS A 88 -1.01 3.89 18.34
C HIS A 88 0.11 4.70 19.05
N LYS A 89 -0.27 5.78 19.73
CA LYS A 89 0.68 6.67 20.43
C LYS A 89 1.22 6.11 21.75
N LEU A 90 0.70 4.99 22.22
CA LEU A 90 1.03 4.41 23.52
C LEU A 90 2.05 3.26 23.40
N SER A 91 2.92 3.13 24.40
CA SER A 91 3.75 1.94 24.57
C SER A 91 2.89 0.70 24.88
N THR A 92 3.43 -0.49 24.66
CA THR A 92 2.70 -1.75 24.91
C THR A 92 2.21 -1.86 26.35
N VAL A 93 3.01 -1.41 27.33
CA VAL A 93 2.65 -1.40 28.75
C VAL A 93 1.44 -0.48 29.00
N LYS A 94 1.51 0.76 28.52
CA LYS A 94 0.41 1.73 28.66
C LYS A 94 -0.87 1.27 27.97
N LYS A 95 -0.77 0.54 26.84
CA LYS A 95 -1.94 -0.09 26.18
C LYS A 95 -2.62 -1.11 27.10
N VAL A 96 -1.85 -1.95 27.77
CA VAL A 96 -2.37 -2.96 28.70
C VAL A 96 -3.01 -2.31 29.93
N GLU A 97 -2.36 -1.31 30.52
CA GLU A 97 -2.89 -0.55 31.64
C GLU A 97 -4.22 0.11 31.28
N LEU A 98 -4.29 0.78 30.15
CA LEU A 98 -5.50 1.41 29.65
C LEU A 98 -6.63 0.40 29.46
N MET A 99 -6.36 -0.73 28.80
CA MET A 99 -7.36 -1.80 28.60
C MET A 99 -7.87 -2.37 29.92
N ASN A 100 -6.99 -2.54 30.90
CA ASN A 100 -7.40 -3.02 32.23
C ASN A 100 -8.28 -1.99 32.97
N ARG A 101 -8.00 -0.69 32.81
CA ARG A 101 -8.83 0.39 33.35
C ARG A 101 -10.20 0.47 32.69
N LEU A 102 -10.26 0.39 31.34
CA LEU A 102 -11.51 0.49 30.58
C LEU A 102 -12.40 -0.75 30.73
N CYS A 103 -11.81 -1.90 31.02
CA CYS A 103 -12.52 -3.17 31.18
C CYS A 103 -12.09 -3.87 32.48
N PRO A 104 -12.47 -3.39 33.67
CA PRO A 104 -12.06 -3.97 34.95
C PRO A 104 -12.54 -5.42 35.11
N LYS A 105 -11.77 -6.22 35.88
CA LYS A 105 -12.14 -7.61 36.19
C LYS A 105 -13.38 -7.64 37.09
N GLY A 106 -14.26 -8.63 36.90
CA GLY A 106 -15.37 -8.93 37.84
C GLY A 106 -16.70 -8.20 37.58
N LYS A 107 -16.73 -7.17 36.76
CA LYS A 107 -17.98 -6.56 36.32
C LYS A 107 -18.52 -7.30 35.11
N ARG A 108 -19.41 -8.31 35.30
CA ARG A 108 -20.18 -8.94 34.22
C ARG A 108 -21.27 -8.02 33.63
N GLY A 109 -21.39 -6.79 34.14
CA GLY A 109 -22.21 -5.77 33.50
C GLY A 109 -21.36 -5.10 32.39
N ILE A 110 -21.81 -5.16 31.17
CA ILE A 110 -21.34 -4.37 30.04
C ILE A 110 -21.43 -2.91 30.53
N ASN A 111 -20.27 -2.30 30.83
CA ASN A 111 -20.25 -0.85 31.05
C ASN A 111 -20.80 -0.24 29.76
N GLN A 112 -21.93 0.44 29.86
CA GLN A 112 -22.62 1.04 28.70
C GLN A 112 -21.84 2.23 28.11
N GLU A 113 -20.64 2.50 28.65
CA GLU A 113 -19.80 3.59 28.21
C GLU A 113 -19.22 3.31 26.81
N THR A 114 -19.25 4.34 26.00
CA THR A 114 -18.64 4.32 24.67
C THR A 114 -17.13 4.10 24.77
N MET A 115 -16.58 3.18 23.94
CA MET A 115 -15.17 2.86 23.91
C MET A 115 -14.75 2.53 22.46
N ILE A 116 -14.07 3.44 21.81
CA ILE A 116 -13.53 3.25 20.45
C ILE A 116 -12.01 3.17 20.53
N LEU A 117 -11.45 2.03 20.12
CA LEU A 117 -10.02 1.77 20.14
C LEU A 117 -9.43 1.98 18.72
N LEU A 118 -8.46 2.86 18.58
CA LEU A 118 -7.69 3.04 17.35
C LEU A 118 -6.32 2.37 17.55
N VAL A 119 -6.02 1.35 16.74
CA VAL A 119 -4.83 0.50 16.89
C VAL A 119 -4.13 0.36 15.54
N ASN A 120 -2.80 0.42 15.53
CA ASN A 120 -2.06 0.16 14.30
C ASN A 120 -1.74 -1.34 14.11
N TYR A 121 -1.62 -1.75 12.85
CA TYR A 121 -1.38 -3.14 12.45
C TYR A 121 -0.13 -3.76 13.09
N GLU A 122 0.94 -2.99 13.28
CA GLU A 122 2.21 -3.47 13.85
C GLU A 122 2.12 -3.75 15.35
N SER A 123 1.14 -3.18 16.05
CA SER A 123 1.04 -3.32 17.51
C SER A 123 -0.05 -4.27 17.99
N ILE A 124 -1.07 -4.54 17.17
CA ILE A 124 -2.26 -5.30 17.61
C ILE A 124 -1.92 -6.73 18.06
N TRP A 125 -0.92 -7.35 17.47
CA TRP A 125 -0.48 -8.73 17.73
C TRP A 125 0.67 -8.84 18.74
N ARG A 126 1.24 -7.72 19.22
CA ARG A 126 2.36 -7.73 20.15
C ARG A 126 1.91 -8.11 21.55
N LYS A 127 2.59 -9.09 22.15
CA LYS A 127 2.37 -9.44 23.58
C LYS A 127 3.05 -8.42 24.51
N PRO A 128 2.48 -8.13 25.69
CA PRO A 128 1.27 -8.73 26.28
C PRO A 128 -0.06 -8.08 25.84
N PHE A 129 -0.04 -7.04 24.98
CA PHE A 129 -1.26 -6.33 24.58
C PHE A 129 -2.27 -7.27 23.87
N GLU A 130 -1.82 -8.12 22.95
CA GLU A 130 -2.69 -9.11 22.28
C GLU A 130 -3.48 -9.95 23.29
N LYS A 131 -2.79 -10.55 24.27
CA LYS A 131 -3.47 -11.35 25.31
C LYS A 131 -4.52 -10.55 26.08
N THR A 132 -4.24 -9.29 26.37
CA THR A 132 -5.19 -8.42 27.09
C THR A 132 -6.37 -8.05 26.22
N LEU A 133 -6.15 -7.74 24.95
CA LEU A 133 -7.19 -7.44 23.97
C LEU A 133 -8.16 -8.62 23.85
N PHE A 134 -7.67 -9.86 23.66
CA PHE A 134 -8.52 -11.04 23.56
C PHE A 134 -9.38 -11.29 24.80
N ARG A 135 -8.81 -11.11 26.01
CA ARG A 135 -9.58 -11.25 27.24
C ARG A 135 -10.70 -10.20 27.41
N LYS A 136 -10.57 -9.07 26.72
CA LYS A 136 -11.47 -7.93 26.84
C LYS A 136 -12.34 -7.69 25.59
N SER A 137 -12.15 -8.50 24.53
CA SER A 137 -12.84 -8.31 23.25
C SER A 137 -14.30 -8.78 23.25
N ALA A 138 -14.74 -9.59 24.22
CA ALA A 138 -16.12 -10.10 24.30
C ALA A 138 -17.20 -9.01 24.37
N GLY A 139 -16.86 -7.76 24.71
CA GLY A 139 -17.78 -6.62 24.72
C GLY A 139 -17.61 -5.66 23.54
N LEU A 140 -16.82 -6.03 22.52
CA LEU A 140 -16.70 -5.23 21.30
C LEU A 140 -17.80 -5.62 20.32
N GLU A 141 -18.51 -4.63 19.81
CA GLU A 141 -19.61 -4.78 18.88
C GLU A 141 -19.11 -4.84 17.43
N PHE A 142 -18.09 -4.04 17.10
CA PHE A 142 -17.57 -3.98 15.74
C PHE A 142 -16.03 -3.94 15.66
N ALA A 143 -15.53 -4.39 14.51
CA ALA A 143 -14.13 -4.23 14.11
C ALA A 143 -14.03 -3.72 12.66
N ILE A 144 -13.23 -2.69 12.44
CA ILE A 144 -12.96 -2.10 11.12
C ILE A 144 -11.48 -2.25 10.83
N CYS A 145 -11.13 -2.80 9.66
CA CYS A 145 -9.77 -2.81 9.13
C CYS A 145 -9.66 -1.77 8.01
N ASP A 146 -9.06 -0.62 8.30
CA ASP A 146 -8.78 0.42 7.30
C ASP A 146 -7.47 0.13 6.57
N GLU A 147 -7.44 0.33 5.26
CA GLU A 147 -6.39 -0.16 4.35
C GLU A 147 -6.14 -1.65 4.55
N SER A 148 -7.22 -2.43 4.47
CA SER A 148 -7.26 -3.87 4.80
C SER A 148 -6.26 -4.74 4.04
N HIS A 149 -5.66 -4.24 2.95
CA HIS A 149 -4.57 -4.93 2.25
C HIS A 149 -3.33 -5.17 3.14
N HIS A 150 -3.22 -4.51 4.31
CA HIS A 150 -2.19 -4.82 5.30
C HIS A 150 -2.31 -6.24 5.88
N ILE A 151 -3.48 -6.86 5.80
CA ILE A 151 -3.70 -8.24 6.24
C ILE A 151 -3.78 -9.26 5.09
N LYS A 152 -3.21 -8.94 3.93
CA LYS A 152 -3.24 -9.80 2.73
C LYS A 152 -2.49 -11.13 2.88
N THR A 153 -1.51 -11.22 3.78
CA THR A 153 -0.67 -12.41 3.97
C THR A 153 -1.24 -13.30 5.09
N PRO A 154 -1.78 -14.50 4.78
CA PRO A 154 -2.47 -15.36 5.76
C PRO A 154 -1.60 -15.77 6.95
N SER A 155 -0.30 -16.00 6.72
CA SER A 155 0.65 -16.43 7.74
C SER A 155 1.24 -15.29 8.59
N SER A 156 0.92 -14.03 8.30
CA SER A 156 1.43 -12.92 9.10
C SER A 156 0.79 -12.89 10.50
N GLN A 157 1.56 -12.50 11.51
CA GLN A 157 1.09 -12.40 12.89
C GLN A 157 -0.15 -11.50 13.01
N CYS A 158 -0.17 -10.41 12.23
CA CYS A 158 -1.30 -9.48 12.20
C CYS A 158 -2.57 -10.13 11.64
N SER A 159 -2.46 -10.81 10.48
CA SER A 159 -3.60 -11.53 9.87
C SER A 159 -4.14 -12.62 10.78
N MET A 160 -3.25 -13.38 11.43
CA MET A 160 -3.65 -14.43 12.39
C MET A 160 -4.36 -13.83 13.61
N CYS A 161 -3.87 -12.72 14.14
CA CYS A 161 -4.49 -12.00 15.25
C CYS A 161 -5.88 -11.51 14.87
N LEU A 162 -6.03 -10.84 13.73
CA LEU A 162 -7.30 -10.29 13.26
C LEU A 162 -8.33 -11.38 12.89
N ARG A 163 -7.87 -12.49 12.28
CA ARG A 163 -8.72 -13.67 12.07
C ARG A 163 -9.33 -14.18 13.38
N ARG A 164 -8.52 -14.27 14.44
CA ARG A 164 -9.01 -14.70 15.76
C ARG A 164 -9.97 -13.69 16.38
N LEU A 165 -9.72 -12.40 16.23
CA LEU A 165 -10.65 -11.34 16.67
C LEU A 165 -11.97 -11.40 15.88
N GLY A 166 -11.91 -11.67 14.58
CA GLY A 166 -13.08 -11.82 13.72
C GLY A 166 -14.02 -12.98 14.15
N ASN A 167 -13.49 -14.00 14.82
CA ASN A 167 -14.32 -15.07 15.40
C ASN A 167 -15.07 -14.65 16.68
N ILE A 168 -14.71 -13.51 17.27
CA ILE A 168 -15.29 -13.04 18.54
C ILE A 168 -16.22 -11.84 18.31
N ILE A 169 -15.83 -10.93 17.42
CA ILE A 169 -16.53 -9.68 17.19
C ILE A 169 -17.60 -9.87 16.12
N PRO A 170 -18.88 -9.54 16.41
CA PRO A 170 -20.01 -9.87 15.53
C PRO A 170 -20.00 -9.07 14.22
N HIS A 171 -19.67 -7.78 14.25
CA HIS A 171 -19.71 -6.92 13.06
C HIS A 171 -18.32 -6.56 12.57
N ARG A 172 -18.00 -6.93 11.33
CA ARG A 172 -16.66 -6.79 10.75
C ARG A 172 -16.70 -6.07 9.42
N PHE A 173 -15.78 -5.11 9.24
CA PHE A 173 -15.72 -4.32 8.01
C PHE A 173 -14.29 -4.18 7.50
N LEU A 174 -14.19 -4.27 6.18
CA LEU A 174 -12.94 -3.97 5.45
C LEU A 174 -13.09 -2.65 4.71
N VAL A 175 -12.07 -1.81 4.79
CA VAL A 175 -12.04 -0.52 4.11
C VAL A 175 -10.73 -0.40 3.36
N THR A 176 -10.78 -0.25 2.04
CA THR A 176 -9.57 -0.03 1.23
C THR A 176 -9.91 0.45 -0.17
N GLY A 177 -8.99 1.17 -0.81
CA GLY A 177 -9.06 1.47 -2.24
C GLY A 177 -8.34 0.46 -3.13
N THR A 178 -7.70 -0.56 -2.54
CA THR A 178 -6.88 -1.56 -3.25
C THR A 178 -6.98 -2.92 -2.57
N PRO A 179 -8.14 -3.60 -2.65
CA PRO A 179 -8.33 -4.89 -1.99
C PRO A 179 -7.37 -5.98 -2.50
N LEU A 180 -7.05 -5.93 -3.79
CA LEU A 180 -6.05 -6.76 -4.45
C LEU A 180 -4.79 -5.92 -4.65
N ALA A 181 -3.84 -6.04 -3.73
CA ALA A 181 -2.65 -5.19 -3.71
C ALA A 181 -1.54 -5.68 -4.64
N GLU A 182 -1.32 -6.99 -4.71
CA GLU A 182 -0.27 -7.62 -5.51
C GLU A 182 -0.82 -8.67 -6.49
N ASN A 183 -1.82 -9.44 -6.06
CA ASN A 183 -2.38 -10.54 -6.83
C ASN A 183 -3.75 -10.98 -6.26
N PRO A 184 -4.51 -11.84 -6.96
CA PRO A 184 -5.82 -12.32 -6.50
C PRO A 184 -5.83 -13.03 -5.13
N MET A 185 -4.69 -13.62 -4.72
CA MET A 185 -4.60 -14.33 -3.44
C MET A 185 -4.65 -13.41 -2.22
N ASP A 186 -4.41 -12.11 -2.42
CA ASP A 186 -4.43 -11.10 -1.37
C ASP A 186 -5.80 -10.98 -0.67
N ILE A 187 -6.87 -11.41 -1.33
CA ILE A 187 -8.22 -11.30 -0.78
C ILE A 187 -8.51 -12.34 0.31
N TYR A 188 -7.87 -13.51 0.27
CA TYR A 188 -8.18 -14.62 1.16
C TYR A 188 -8.10 -14.24 2.64
N ALA A 189 -6.96 -13.69 3.08
CA ALA A 189 -6.78 -13.37 4.50
C ALA A 189 -7.69 -12.24 4.98
N GLN A 190 -8.02 -11.32 4.11
CA GLN A 190 -8.99 -10.26 4.37
C GLN A 190 -10.38 -10.86 4.63
N TYR A 191 -10.82 -11.81 3.81
CA TYR A 191 -12.11 -12.47 3.96
C TYR A 191 -12.12 -13.50 5.12
N ARG A 192 -10.97 -14.05 5.48
CA ARG A 192 -10.85 -14.84 6.71
C ARG A 192 -11.13 -14.03 7.98
N PHE A 193 -10.91 -12.74 7.94
CA PHE A 193 -11.36 -11.82 8.99
C PHE A 193 -12.83 -11.42 8.79
N LEU A 194 -13.23 -11.05 7.59
CA LEU A 194 -14.54 -10.51 7.28
C LEU A 194 -15.65 -11.55 7.45
N ASP A 195 -15.60 -12.58 6.62
CA ASP A 195 -16.53 -13.69 6.60
C ASP A 195 -15.89 -14.95 6.01
N PRO A 196 -15.54 -15.93 6.84
CA PRO A 196 -14.89 -17.15 6.37
C PRO A 196 -15.79 -18.07 5.52
N SER A 197 -17.11 -17.84 5.47
CA SER A 197 -18.03 -18.66 4.66
C SER A 197 -17.84 -18.42 3.17
N ILE A 198 -17.31 -17.24 2.76
CA ILE A 198 -17.20 -16.83 1.37
C ILE A 198 -16.07 -17.60 0.64
N PHE A 199 -14.88 -17.68 1.23
CA PHE A 199 -13.71 -18.34 0.63
C PHE A 199 -13.20 -19.55 1.43
N GLY A 200 -13.94 -19.98 2.44
CA GLY A 200 -13.56 -21.12 3.28
C GLY A 200 -12.43 -20.80 4.27
N THR A 201 -12.00 -21.87 4.96
CA THR A 201 -11.04 -21.78 6.07
C THR A 201 -9.64 -22.27 5.73
N SER A 202 -9.46 -22.91 4.58
CA SER A 202 -8.19 -23.50 4.10
C SER A 202 -7.58 -22.65 2.99
N PHE A 203 -6.38 -22.12 3.23
CA PHE A 203 -5.65 -21.36 2.20
C PHE A 203 -5.11 -22.26 1.08
N SER A 204 -4.83 -23.54 1.37
CA SER A 204 -4.44 -24.51 0.35
C SER A 204 -5.56 -24.76 -0.65
N ASP A 205 -6.79 -24.95 -0.18
CA ASP A 205 -7.96 -25.16 -1.04
C ASP A 205 -8.27 -23.91 -1.86
N PHE A 206 -8.18 -22.73 -1.24
CA PHE A 206 -8.31 -21.46 -1.94
C PHE A 206 -7.26 -21.32 -3.07
N LYS A 207 -5.99 -21.64 -2.79
CA LYS A 207 -4.96 -21.65 -3.84
C LYS A 207 -5.27 -22.67 -4.93
N ALA A 208 -5.66 -23.88 -4.56
CA ALA A 208 -6.02 -24.93 -5.52
C ALA A 208 -7.21 -24.51 -6.41
N MET A 209 -8.14 -23.70 -5.89
CA MET A 209 -9.28 -23.19 -6.66
C MET A 209 -8.88 -22.12 -7.68
N TYR A 210 -7.97 -21.20 -7.31
CA TYR A 210 -7.73 -19.97 -8.07
C TYR A 210 -6.34 -19.82 -8.68
N GLN A 211 -5.42 -20.78 -8.44
CA GLN A 211 -4.08 -20.78 -9.04
C GLN A 211 -3.89 -21.93 -10.02
N ASN A 212 -3.18 -21.67 -11.11
CA ASN A 212 -2.64 -22.70 -11.99
C ASN A 212 -1.18 -22.96 -11.60
N ILE A 213 -0.86 -24.22 -11.35
CA ILE A 213 0.47 -24.68 -10.94
C ILE A 213 1.15 -25.35 -12.13
N ASP A 214 2.37 -24.95 -12.43
CA ASP A 214 3.25 -25.65 -13.35
C ASP A 214 3.82 -26.89 -12.62
N ILE A 215 3.16 -28.03 -12.84
CA ILE A 215 3.45 -29.29 -12.13
C ILE A 215 4.88 -29.77 -12.42
N GLU A 216 5.32 -29.71 -13.69
CA GLU A 216 6.65 -30.21 -14.08
C GLU A 216 7.78 -29.39 -13.44
N ARG A 217 7.64 -28.07 -13.41
CA ARG A 217 8.63 -27.19 -12.79
C ARG A 217 8.59 -27.26 -11.27
N THR A 218 7.39 -27.36 -10.71
CA THR A 218 7.19 -27.52 -9.26
C THR A 218 7.88 -28.78 -8.76
N ALA A 219 7.75 -29.91 -9.48
CA ALA A 219 8.40 -31.16 -9.13
C ALA A 219 9.93 -31.09 -9.19
N LYS A 220 10.49 -30.29 -10.13
CA LYS A 220 11.95 -30.14 -10.29
C LYS A 220 12.62 -29.29 -9.20
N VAL A 221 11.91 -28.33 -8.62
CA VAL A 221 12.49 -27.33 -7.70
C VAL A 221 12.03 -27.45 -6.26
N GLY A 222 11.04 -28.32 -5.96
CA GLY A 222 10.55 -28.56 -4.61
C GLY A 222 9.71 -27.43 -3.98
N TYR A 223 9.35 -26.40 -4.74
CA TYR A 223 8.41 -25.35 -4.32
C TYR A 223 7.42 -24.99 -5.44
N THR A 224 6.24 -24.49 -5.08
CA THR A 224 5.15 -24.19 -6.02
C THR A 224 5.55 -23.13 -7.04
N ILE A 225 5.51 -23.49 -8.33
CA ILE A 225 5.68 -22.56 -9.46
C ILE A 225 4.32 -22.41 -10.16
N LEU A 226 3.91 -21.16 -10.38
CA LEU A 226 2.71 -20.88 -11.14
C LEU A 226 2.97 -21.01 -12.66
N ASP A 227 1.92 -21.39 -13.39
CA ASP A 227 1.95 -21.33 -14.84
C ASP A 227 2.28 -19.91 -15.32
N LYS A 228 3.22 -19.79 -16.26
CA LYS A 228 3.67 -18.47 -16.74
C LYS A 228 2.68 -17.76 -17.63
N LYS A 229 1.89 -18.52 -18.39
CA LYS A 229 0.94 -17.96 -19.36
C LYS A 229 -0.38 -17.62 -18.69
N GLN A 230 -0.85 -18.48 -17.81
CA GLN A 230 -2.13 -18.34 -17.12
C GLN A 230 -1.99 -18.69 -15.64
N PRO A 231 -1.39 -17.79 -14.81
CA PRO A 231 -1.10 -18.08 -13.40
C PRO A 231 -2.34 -18.24 -12.53
N TYR A 232 -3.50 -17.76 -12.98
CA TYR A 232 -4.75 -17.78 -12.22
C TYR A 232 -5.90 -18.32 -13.05
N ARG A 233 -6.87 -18.94 -12.38
CA ARG A 233 -8.11 -19.50 -12.94
C ARG A 233 -9.32 -19.10 -12.11
N ASN A 234 -10.53 -19.35 -12.61
CA ASN A 234 -11.81 -19.10 -11.92
C ASN A 234 -11.94 -17.64 -11.38
N LEU A 235 -11.37 -16.68 -12.13
CA LEU A 235 -11.34 -15.27 -11.70
C LEU A 235 -12.74 -14.64 -11.65
N ASP A 236 -13.69 -15.14 -12.42
CA ASP A 236 -15.08 -14.67 -12.37
C ASP A 236 -15.77 -15.10 -11.08
N ASP A 237 -15.61 -16.35 -10.65
CA ASP A 237 -16.11 -16.83 -9.36
C ASP A 237 -15.47 -16.09 -8.19
N LEU A 238 -14.14 -15.86 -8.25
CA LEU A 238 -13.44 -15.06 -7.25
C LEU A 238 -14.02 -13.64 -7.16
N ARG A 239 -14.27 -13.02 -8.31
CA ARG A 239 -14.86 -11.68 -8.41
C ARG A 239 -16.25 -11.65 -7.81
N GLU A 240 -17.15 -12.54 -8.25
CA GLU A 240 -18.52 -12.61 -7.76
C GLU A 240 -18.56 -12.75 -6.24
N LYS A 241 -17.80 -13.68 -5.68
CA LYS A 241 -17.69 -13.88 -4.23
C LYS A 241 -17.09 -12.67 -3.51
N MET A 242 -16.07 -12.05 -4.09
CA MET A 242 -15.44 -10.87 -3.51
C MET A 242 -16.43 -9.69 -3.42
N TYR A 243 -17.26 -9.49 -4.44
CA TYR A 243 -18.20 -8.37 -4.47
C TYR A 243 -19.56 -8.68 -3.85
N SER A 244 -19.87 -9.93 -3.47
CA SER A 244 -21.14 -10.28 -2.84
C SER A 244 -21.46 -9.50 -1.56
N CYS A 245 -20.42 -9.10 -0.81
CA CYS A 245 -20.54 -8.32 0.42
C CYS A 245 -19.75 -6.99 0.38
N ALA A 246 -19.33 -6.53 -0.80
CA ALA A 246 -18.57 -5.31 -0.95
C ALA A 246 -19.36 -4.23 -1.68
N PHE A 247 -19.31 -3.01 -1.14
CA PHE A 247 -19.78 -1.82 -1.84
C PHE A 247 -18.62 -1.13 -2.55
N THR A 248 -18.82 -0.86 -3.84
CA THR A 248 -17.79 -0.22 -4.66
C THR A 248 -18.28 1.11 -5.21
N ILE A 249 -17.41 2.10 -5.24
CA ILE A 249 -17.64 3.34 -5.95
C ILE A 249 -16.38 3.68 -6.74
N LYS A 250 -16.54 3.80 -8.03
CA LYS A 250 -15.57 4.54 -8.85
C LYS A 250 -15.82 6.03 -8.63
N SER A 251 -14.75 6.77 -8.41
CA SER A 251 -14.84 8.24 -8.30
C SER A 251 -15.55 8.78 -9.53
N SER A 252 -16.66 9.49 -9.33
CA SER A 252 -17.38 10.22 -10.41
C SER A 252 -16.59 11.43 -10.91
N VAL A 253 -15.49 11.77 -10.24
CA VAL A 253 -14.62 12.88 -10.63
C VAL A 253 -13.90 12.51 -11.92
N LYS A 254 -14.25 13.20 -13.02
CA LYS A 254 -13.49 13.07 -14.27
C LYS A 254 -12.07 13.58 -14.05
N LEU A 255 -11.14 12.65 -13.97
CA LEU A 255 -9.72 12.99 -13.87
C LEU A 255 -9.15 13.33 -15.26
N PRO A 256 -8.16 14.22 -15.37
CA PRO A 256 -7.50 14.54 -16.62
C PRO A 256 -6.88 13.29 -17.27
N LYS A 257 -6.62 13.36 -18.59
CA LYS A 257 -5.95 12.27 -19.32
C LYS A 257 -4.58 11.95 -18.70
N ARG A 258 -4.19 10.69 -18.74
CA ARG A 258 -2.86 10.22 -18.32
C ARG A 258 -2.12 9.62 -19.49
N ARG A 259 -0.79 9.82 -19.52
CA ARG A 259 0.13 9.22 -20.51
C ARG A 259 1.24 8.47 -19.80
N ASN A 260 1.73 7.39 -20.42
CA ASN A 260 2.89 6.64 -19.94
C ASN A 260 3.94 6.67 -21.04
N ILE A 261 5.15 7.13 -20.74
CA ILE A 261 6.26 7.28 -21.67
C ILE A 261 7.46 6.54 -21.10
N ILE A 262 8.07 5.68 -21.88
CA ILE A 262 9.33 5.02 -21.54
C ILE A 262 10.47 5.86 -22.14
N ARG A 263 11.42 6.23 -21.32
CA ARG A 263 12.70 6.79 -21.70
C ARG A 263 13.76 5.75 -21.35
N SER A 264 14.54 5.32 -22.29
CA SER A 264 15.54 4.26 -22.07
C SER A 264 16.92 4.69 -22.46
N TYR A 265 17.90 4.07 -21.85
CA TYR A 265 19.32 4.21 -22.12
C TYR A 265 19.97 2.82 -22.13
N THR A 266 21.10 2.67 -22.78
CA THR A 266 21.87 1.43 -22.77
C THR A 266 22.92 1.47 -21.68
N LEU A 267 23.03 0.39 -20.88
CA LEU A 267 24.08 0.28 -19.88
C LEU A 267 25.47 0.42 -20.52
N SER A 268 26.41 1.10 -19.86
CA SER A 268 27.80 1.17 -20.26
C SER A 268 28.43 -0.22 -20.31
N SER A 269 29.48 -0.41 -21.10
CA SER A 269 30.18 -1.69 -21.22
C SER A 269 30.66 -2.25 -19.86
N LYS A 270 31.07 -1.36 -18.95
CA LYS A 270 31.42 -1.73 -17.57
C LYS A 270 30.22 -2.27 -16.79
N ALA A 271 29.08 -1.59 -16.86
CA ALA A 271 27.86 -2.02 -16.17
C ALA A 271 27.29 -3.31 -16.78
N GLN A 272 27.36 -3.48 -18.10
CA GLN A 272 26.98 -4.72 -18.78
C GLN A 272 27.81 -5.92 -18.27
N LYS A 273 29.13 -5.77 -18.11
CA LYS A 273 29.99 -6.81 -17.55
C LYS A 273 29.58 -7.18 -16.13
N VAL A 274 29.43 -6.18 -15.25
CA VAL A 274 28.95 -6.41 -13.86
C VAL A 274 27.60 -7.10 -13.84
N TYR A 275 26.69 -6.69 -14.71
CA TYR A 275 25.36 -7.31 -14.85
C TYR A 275 25.49 -8.79 -15.26
N HIS A 276 26.37 -9.10 -16.21
CA HIS A 276 26.62 -10.47 -16.68
C HIS A 276 27.18 -11.33 -15.57
N ASP A 277 28.27 -10.89 -14.93
CA ASP A 277 28.94 -11.62 -13.84
C ASP A 277 27.94 -11.98 -12.71
N LEU A 278 27.13 -11.03 -12.29
CA LEU A 278 26.08 -11.26 -11.29
C LEU A 278 24.95 -12.17 -11.78
N ASN A 279 24.60 -12.09 -13.05
CA ASN A 279 23.49 -12.88 -13.59
C ASN A 279 23.86 -14.33 -13.86
N GLU A 280 25.06 -14.60 -14.32
CA GLU A 280 25.53 -15.97 -14.65
C GLU A 280 26.26 -16.59 -13.46
N ASP A 281 27.23 -15.91 -12.89
CA ASP A 281 28.10 -16.48 -11.84
C ASP A 281 27.61 -16.21 -10.42
N GLY A 282 26.67 -15.29 -10.25
CA GLY A 282 26.13 -14.90 -8.94
C GLY A 282 27.11 -14.12 -8.06
N LEU A 283 28.27 -13.73 -8.61
CA LEU A 283 29.36 -13.10 -7.87
C LEU A 283 29.96 -11.96 -8.69
N TYR A 284 30.25 -10.84 -8.04
CA TYR A 284 31.06 -9.74 -8.56
C TYR A 284 32.16 -9.40 -7.54
N LEU A 285 33.42 -9.35 -8.01
CA LEU A 285 34.59 -9.06 -7.21
C LEU A 285 35.27 -7.77 -7.69
N ASN A 286 35.71 -6.94 -6.76
CA ASN A 286 36.60 -5.83 -7.04
C ASN A 286 37.53 -5.51 -5.84
N LYS A 287 38.41 -4.50 -5.97
CA LYS A 287 39.37 -4.10 -4.92
C LYS A 287 38.73 -3.62 -3.61
N LYS A 288 37.44 -3.22 -3.63
CA LYS A 288 36.70 -2.71 -2.46
C LYS A 288 35.82 -3.75 -1.79
N GLY A 289 35.72 -4.98 -2.33
CA GLY A 289 34.91 -6.07 -1.78
C GLY A 289 34.19 -6.86 -2.85
N ALA A 290 33.26 -7.71 -2.40
CA ALA A 290 32.48 -8.60 -3.23
C ALA A 290 30.98 -8.31 -3.12
N ALA A 291 30.25 -8.57 -4.20
CA ALA A 291 28.79 -8.67 -4.17
C ALA A 291 28.38 -10.09 -4.56
N GLU A 292 27.74 -10.78 -3.65
CA GLU A 292 27.30 -12.17 -3.81
C GLU A 292 25.78 -12.29 -3.81
N ILE A 293 25.24 -13.21 -4.61
CA ILE A 293 23.83 -13.55 -4.66
C ILE A 293 23.59 -14.84 -3.87
N LYS A 294 23.12 -14.69 -2.63
CA LYS A 294 22.83 -15.83 -1.72
C LYS A 294 21.41 -16.40 -1.91
N ALA A 295 20.52 -15.71 -2.58
CA ALA A 295 19.14 -16.13 -2.79
C ALA A 295 18.53 -15.48 -4.05
N VAL A 296 17.51 -16.12 -4.61
CA VAL A 296 16.80 -15.65 -5.83
C VAL A 296 16.24 -14.23 -5.69
N ILE A 297 15.73 -13.90 -4.50
CA ILE A 297 15.20 -12.54 -4.22
C ILE A 297 16.32 -11.50 -4.28
N SER A 298 17.51 -11.83 -3.74
CA SER A 298 18.66 -10.92 -3.80
C SER A 298 19.17 -10.72 -5.22
N LYS A 299 19.05 -11.70 -6.11
CA LYS A 299 19.42 -11.58 -7.53
C LYS A 299 18.67 -10.46 -8.22
N THR A 300 17.33 -10.43 -8.08
CA THR A 300 16.52 -9.37 -8.69
C THR A 300 16.92 -7.99 -8.18
N LEU A 301 17.15 -7.85 -6.87
CA LEU A 301 17.56 -6.61 -6.25
C LEU A 301 18.95 -6.13 -6.75
N ARG A 302 19.94 -7.06 -6.81
CA ARG A 302 21.30 -6.74 -7.26
C ARG A 302 21.33 -6.32 -8.73
N LEU A 303 20.66 -7.06 -9.60
CA LEU A 303 20.57 -6.71 -11.02
C LEU A 303 19.84 -5.38 -11.24
N GLN A 304 18.85 -5.06 -10.43
CA GLN A 304 18.19 -3.76 -10.46
C GLN A 304 19.12 -2.63 -10.00
N GLN A 305 19.95 -2.85 -8.97
CA GLN A 305 20.96 -1.89 -8.52
C GLN A 305 21.97 -1.60 -9.63
N VAL A 306 22.42 -2.63 -10.37
CA VAL A 306 23.27 -2.44 -11.55
C VAL A 306 22.57 -1.60 -12.62
N CYS A 307 21.29 -1.87 -12.90
CA CYS A 307 20.48 -1.03 -13.77
C CYS A 307 20.38 0.43 -13.28
N CYS A 308 20.49 0.68 -11.98
CA CYS A 308 20.50 2.03 -11.40
C CYS A 308 21.93 2.66 -11.33
N GLY A 309 22.93 2.03 -11.94
CA GLY A 309 24.27 2.56 -12.06
C GLY A 309 25.20 2.32 -10.87
N PHE A 310 24.82 1.45 -9.92
CA PHE A 310 25.65 1.17 -8.75
C PHE A 310 25.55 -0.27 -8.27
N ILE A 311 26.51 -0.66 -7.44
CA ILE A 311 26.50 -1.94 -6.74
C ILE A 311 27.03 -1.78 -5.32
N PRO A 312 26.29 -2.26 -4.29
CA PRO A 312 26.85 -2.41 -2.96
C PRO A 312 27.73 -3.67 -2.89
N VAL A 313 28.95 -3.50 -2.39
CA VAL A 313 29.90 -4.56 -2.11
C VAL A 313 30.15 -4.62 -0.62
N GLU A 314 30.55 -5.80 -0.13
CA GLU A 314 30.92 -6.07 1.26
C GLU A 314 32.40 -6.45 1.28
N ASP A 315 33.20 -5.80 2.14
CA ASP A 315 34.59 -6.14 2.33
C ASP A 315 34.74 -7.39 3.25
N PRO A 316 35.95 -7.95 3.37
CA PRO A 316 36.18 -9.11 4.25
C PRO A 316 35.85 -8.86 5.72
N GLU A 317 35.88 -7.61 6.16
CA GLU A 317 35.52 -7.18 7.52
C GLU A 317 34.01 -6.98 7.71
N GLY A 318 33.19 -7.15 6.64
CA GLY A 318 31.74 -7.00 6.67
C GLY A 318 31.22 -5.58 6.46
N ASN A 319 32.10 -4.60 6.13
CA ASN A 319 31.67 -3.24 5.85
C ASN A 319 31.06 -3.14 4.46
N LYS A 320 29.94 -2.44 4.36
CA LYS A 320 29.23 -2.25 3.09
C LYS A 320 29.55 -0.89 2.49
N THR A 321 30.03 -0.92 1.25
CA THR A 321 30.29 0.28 0.45
C THR A 321 29.49 0.25 -0.84
N VAL A 322 29.11 1.43 -1.36
CA VAL A 322 28.44 1.57 -2.66
C VAL A 322 29.47 1.98 -3.69
N ILE A 323 29.50 1.25 -4.81
CA ILE A 323 30.41 1.54 -5.93
C ILE A 323 29.57 2.03 -7.11
N PRO A 324 29.74 3.28 -7.56
CA PRO A 324 29.19 3.73 -8.83
C PRO A 324 29.85 2.97 -9.99
N ILE A 325 29.04 2.49 -10.91
CA ILE A 325 29.50 1.73 -12.09
C ILE A 325 29.05 2.35 -13.40
N ASP A 326 27.99 3.17 -13.35
CA ASP A 326 27.37 3.80 -14.51
C ASP A 326 26.68 5.10 -14.11
N HIS A 327 26.63 6.10 -14.97
CA HIS A 327 25.95 7.40 -14.74
C HIS A 327 24.88 7.70 -15.80
N GLU A 328 24.71 6.84 -16.81
CA GLU A 328 23.79 7.03 -17.94
C GLU A 328 22.35 7.33 -17.48
N ARG A 329 21.91 6.72 -16.36
CA ARG A 329 20.59 6.99 -15.79
C ARG A 329 20.45 8.41 -15.26
N ALA A 330 21.47 8.92 -14.61
CA ALA A 330 21.49 10.28 -14.08
C ALA A 330 21.61 11.30 -15.22
N GLU A 331 22.38 11.00 -16.27
CA GLU A 331 22.49 11.82 -17.47
C GLU A 331 21.15 11.92 -18.21
N LEU A 332 20.44 10.80 -18.37
CA LEU A 332 19.09 10.80 -18.94
C LEU A 332 18.11 11.61 -18.07
N LEU A 333 18.21 11.54 -16.74
CA LEU A 333 17.39 12.37 -15.85
C LEU A 333 17.72 13.86 -16.04
N GLU A 334 19.00 14.22 -16.20
CA GLU A 334 19.44 15.58 -16.45
C GLU A 334 18.86 16.12 -17.77
N GLU A 335 18.95 15.33 -18.84
CA GLU A 335 18.33 15.64 -20.13
C GLU A 335 16.84 15.90 -19.96
N MET A 336 16.10 14.97 -19.35
CA MET A 336 14.65 15.07 -19.14
C MET A 336 14.25 16.29 -18.31
N LEU A 337 14.99 16.59 -17.24
CA LEU A 337 14.71 17.76 -16.41
C LEU A 337 15.01 19.07 -17.14
N SER A 338 15.96 19.07 -18.07
CA SER A 338 16.30 20.22 -18.93
C SER A 338 15.21 20.50 -19.98
N GLU A 339 14.47 19.48 -20.41
CA GLU A 339 13.31 19.62 -21.29
C GLU A 339 12.12 20.35 -20.63
N PHE A 340 12.04 20.35 -19.28
CA PHE A 340 10.96 20.99 -18.56
C PHE A 340 11.32 22.41 -18.15
N SER A 341 10.31 23.29 -18.09
CA SER A 341 10.49 24.62 -17.52
C SER A 341 11.17 24.53 -16.13
N PRO A 342 12.14 25.39 -15.80
CA PRO A 342 12.87 25.32 -14.54
C PRO A 342 12.01 25.29 -13.28
N GLN A 343 10.83 25.93 -13.33
CA GLN A 343 9.90 26.02 -12.20
C GLN A 343 8.73 25.00 -12.28
N GLU A 344 8.69 24.17 -13.36
CA GLU A 344 7.63 23.15 -13.47
C GLU A 344 7.79 22.11 -12.37
N PRO A 345 6.77 21.84 -11.55
CA PRO A 345 6.82 20.86 -10.49
C PRO A 345 6.97 19.44 -11.05
N VAL A 346 7.97 18.71 -10.59
CA VAL A 346 8.25 17.32 -10.98
C VAL A 346 8.35 16.43 -9.75
N VAL A 347 7.66 15.29 -9.80
CA VAL A 347 7.78 14.23 -8.79
C VAL A 347 8.68 13.13 -9.34
N ILE A 348 9.63 12.67 -8.55
CA ILE A 348 10.53 11.57 -8.89
C ILE A 348 10.40 10.47 -7.85
N PHE A 349 9.94 9.27 -8.27
CA PHE A 349 9.92 8.10 -7.40
C PHE A 349 11.22 7.31 -7.53
N ALA A 350 11.79 6.93 -6.38
CA ALA A 350 13.02 6.17 -6.30
C ALA A 350 12.95 5.08 -5.22
N THR A 351 13.73 4.01 -5.42
CA THR A 351 13.74 2.83 -4.54
C THR A 351 14.96 2.80 -3.62
N PHE A 352 16.14 3.15 -4.14
CA PHE A 352 17.41 2.99 -3.45
C PHE A 352 17.93 4.32 -2.89
N ARG A 353 18.69 4.27 -1.80
CA ARG A 353 19.29 5.47 -1.20
C ARG A 353 20.19 6.20 -2.19
N HIS A 354 21.03 5.47 -2.91
CA HIS A 354 21.93 6.01 -3.93
C HIS A 354 21.18 6.80 -5.02
N ASP A 355 19.97 6.37 -5.40
CA ASP A 355 19.16 7.10 -6.38
C ASP A 355 18.87 8.54 -5.92
N PHE A 356 18.64 8.75 -4.62
CA PHE A 356 18.39 10.10 -4.07
C PHE A 356 19.60 10.98 -4.15
N ASP A 357 20.80 10.43 -3.97
CA ASP A 357 22.06 11.17 -4.05
C ASP A 357 22.32 11.61 -5.51
N GLU A 358 22.07 10.73 -6.49
CA GLU A 358 22.15 11.06 -7.92
C GLU A 358 21.12 12.13 -8.32
N ILE A 359 19.84 11.95 -7.93
CA ILE A 359 18.78 12.93 -8.22
C ILE A 359 19.11 14.30 -7.62
N ARG A 360 19.64 14.35 -6.40
CA ARG A 360 20.06 15.57 -5.72
C ARG A 360 21.22 16.24 -6.48
N SER A 361 22.17 15.45 -6.95
CA SER A 361 23.32 15.93 -7.74
C SER A 361 22.87 16.57 -9.06
N VAL A 362 21.98 15.90 -9.80
CA VAL A 362 21.40 16.42 -11.04
C VAL A 362 20.61 17.72 -10.77
N CYS A 363 19.78 17.76 -9.74
CA CYS A 363 19.04 18.97 -9.39
C CYS A 363 19.95 20.13 -9.03
N LYS A 364 21.06 19.88 -8.32
CA LYS A 364 22.07 20.88 -7.99
C LYS A 364 22.74 21.43 -9.25
N LYS A 365 23.14 20.56 -10.19
CA LYS A 365 23.74 20.92 -11.47
C LYS A 365 22.82 21.81 -12.31
N LEU A 366 21.51 21.50 -12.32
CA LEU A 366 20.49 22.25 -13.05
C LEU A 366 19.90 23.43 -12.27
N HIS A 367 20.43 23.76 -11.09
CA HIS A 367 19.91 24.81 -10.20
C HIS A 367 18.43 24.67 -9.88
N ARG A 368 17.87 23.41 -9.85
CA ARG A 368 16.50 23.11 -9.48
C ARG A 368 16.37 23.03 -7.97
N ARG A 369 15.31 23.65 -7.41
CA ARG A 369 15.02 23.60 -5.97
C ARG A 369 14.51 22.21 -5.60
N TYR A 370 15.35 21.45 -4.89
CA TYR A 370 15.12 20.06 -4.53
C TYR A 370 14.55 19.91 -3.11
N THR A 371 13.73 18.89 -2.94
CA THR A 371 13.25 18.40 -1.63
C THR A 371 13.04 16.88 -1.70
N GLU A 372 12.97 16.20 -0.55
CA GLU A 372 12.73 14.76 -0.53
C GLU A 372 11.82 14.29 0.60
N VAL A 373 11.18 13.13 0.38
CA VAL A 373 10.47 12.34 1.37
C VAL A 373 11.01 10.92 1.29
N SER A 374 11.91 10.61 2.19
CA SER A 374 12.59 9.31 2.27
C SER A 374 12.49 8.75 3.70
N GLY A 375 13.03 7.56 3.95
CA GLY A 375 13.13 7.00 5.30
C GLY A 375 14.09 7.76 6.22
N VAL A 376 14.84 8.73 5.70
CA VAL A 376 15.85 9.54 6.42
C VAL A 376 15.40 11.00 6.55
N GLU A 377 14.84 11.55 5.47
CA GLU A 377 14.39 12.94 5.41
C GLU A 377 12.90 13.01 5.06
N ASP A 378 12.18 13.93 5.70
CA ASP A 378 10.82 14.33 5.35
C ASP A 378 10.73 15.85 5.32
N THR A 379 10.96 16.42 4.15
CA THR A 379 10.89 17.86 3.91
C THR A 379 9.68 18.26 3.06
N MET A 380 8.58 17.50 3.17
CA MET A 380 7.32 17.67 2.43
C MET A 380 6.77 19.10 2.50
N GLN A 381 6.98 19.80 3.62
CA GLN A 381 6.48 21.17 3.79
C GLN A 381 7.08 22.15 2.78
N ARG A 382 8.31 21.91 2.30
CA ARG A 382 8.93 22.74 1.23
C ARG A 382 8.19 22.58 -0.09
N TRP A 383 7.74 21.36 -0.40
CA TRP A 383 6.92 21.08 -1.57
C TRP A 383 5.57 21.75 -1.49
N VAL A 384 4.86 21.58 -0.38
CA VAL A 384 3.53 22.17 -0.14
C VAL A 384 3.56 23.70 -0.27
N ASN A 385 4.58 24.34 0.29
CA ASN A 385 4.74 25.79 0.26
C ASN A 385 5.32 26.34 -1.07
N GLY A 386 5.51 25.51 -2.09
CA GLY A 386 6.07 25.95 -3.38
C GLY A 386 7.56 26.32 -3.36
N LYS A 387 8.27 25.94 -2.28
CA LYS A 387 9.71 26.22 -2.10
C LYS A 387 10.62 25.18 -2.77
N ALA A 388 10.06 24.19 -3.45
CA ALA A 388 10.77 23.17 -4.21
C ALA A 388 10.07 22.93 -5.54
N ASP A 389 10.85 22.69 -6.61
CA ASP A 389 10.37 22.36 -7.95
C ASP A 389 10.48 20.87 -8.25
N VAL A 390 11.42 20.18 -7.61
CA VAL A 390 11.59 18.75 -7.71
C VAL A 390 11.43 18.12 -6.32
N ILE A 391 10.57 17.12 -6.23
CA ILE A 391 10.45 16.29 -5.02
C ILE A 391 10.81 14.85 -5.36
N ALA A 392 11.82 14.29 -4.67
CA ALA A 392 12.12 12.86 -4.70
C ALA A 392 11.37 12.14 -3.59
N VAL A 393 10.72 11.02 -3.92
CA VAL A 393 9.84 10.28 -3.01
C VAL A 393 10.22 8.82 -2.99
N GLN A 394 10.53 8.28 -1.81
CA GLN A 394 10.67 6.85 -1.62
C GLN A 394 9.28 6.21 -1.55
N TYR A 395 9.07 5.10 -2.28
CA TYR A 395 7.74 4.47 -2.39
C TYR A 395 7.08 4.18 -1.04
N ARG A 396 7.82 3.64 -0.06
CA ARG A 396 7.26 3.32 1.26
C ARG A 396 6.92 4.57 2.07
N SER A 397 7.81 5.55 2.11
CA SER A 397 7.61 6.81 2.84
C SER A 397 6.53 7.68 2.21
N GLY A 398 6.40 7.61 0.87
CA GLY A 398 5.36 8.30 0.09
C GLY A 398 4.01 7.56 0.03
N SER A 399 3.90 6.33 0.57
CA SER A 399 2.66 5.56 0.52
C SER A 399 1.55 6.11 1.42
N GLU A 400 1.88 6.90 2.43
CA GLU A 400 0.93 7.39 3.43
C GLU A 400 0.60 8.88 3.25
N SER A 401 -0.63 9.17 2.83
CA SER A 401 -1.34 10.47 2.95
C SER A 401 -0.69 11.71 2.33
N ILE A 402 0.34 11.59 1.46
CA ILE A 402 0.91 12.75 0.77
C ILE A 402 0.12 13.14 -0.47
N ASP A 403 0.00 14.45 -0.72
CA ASP A 403 -0.63 15.02 -1.90
C ASP A 403 0.43 15.59 -2.85
N LEU A 404 0.45 15.06 -4.08
CA LEU A 404 1.41 15.44 -5.10
C LEU A 404 0.71 16.02 -6.36
N THR A 405 -0.55 16.42 -6.25
CA THR A 405 -1.35 16.95 -7.37
C THR A 405 -0.81 18.27 -7.94
N ARG A 406 0.08 18.94 -7.22
CA ARG A 406 0.79 20.11 -7.74
C ARG A 406 1.60 19.78 -9.01
N ALA A 407 2.12 18.55 -9.14
CA ALA A 407 2.86 18.10 -10.31
C ALA A 407 1.93 17.47 -11.36
N ARG A 408 2.28 17.64 -12.63
CA ARG A 408 1.74 16.86 -13.75
C ARG A 408 2.76 15.90 -14.35
N TYR A 409 4.02 16.07 -14.04
CA TYR A 409 5.11 15.18 -14.47
C TYR A 409 5.58 14.31 -13.32
N CYS A 410 5.63 13.02 -13.57
CA CYS A 410 6.10 12.01 -12.63
C CYS A 410 7.16 11.15 -13.30
N ILE A 411 8.35 11.09 -12.75
CA ILE A 411 9.45 10.27 -13.24
C ILE A 411 9.66 9.11 -12.29
N TYR A 412 9.58 7.88 -12.79
CA TYR A 412 10.02 6.70 -12.08
C TYR A 412 11.50 6.48 -12.39
N TYR A 413 12.36 7.02 -11.51
CA TYR A 413 13.82 6.89 -11.64
C TYR A 413 14.24 5.44 -11.47
N SER A 414 13.74 4.75 -10.45
CA SER A 414 13.83 3.31 -10.31
C SER A 414 12.46 2.72 -9.96
N LEU A 415 12.14 1.53 -10.49
CA LEU A 415 10.85 0.88 -10.26
C LEU A 415 10.84 0.13 -8.91
N ASN A 416 9.69 0.09 -8.26
CA ASN A 416 9.46 -0.81 -7.15
C ASN A 416 8.77 -2.09 -7.64
N ILE A 417 9.18 -3.25 -7.12
CA ILE A 417 8.64 -4.56 -7.51
C ILE A 417 7.21 -4.76 -6.99
N SER A 418 6.82 -4.05 -5.93
CA SER A 418 5.48 -4.11 -5.36
C SER A 418 4.48 -3.32 -6.22
N LEU A 419 3.49 -4.02 -6.76
CA LEU A 419 2.39 -3.41 -7.50
C LEU A 419 1.57 -2.47 -6.62
N ALA A 420 1.39 -2.80 -5.34
CA ALA A 420 0.68 -1.95 -4.38
C ALA A 420 1.34 -0.57 -4.27
N LEU A 421 2.64 -0.53 -3.99
CA LEU A 421 3.39 0.72 -3.85
C LEU A 421 3.44 1.50 -5.17
N PHE A 422 3.62 0.80 -6.29
CA PHE A 422 3.61 1.39 -7.62
C PHE A 422 2.24 2.00 -7.97
N SER A 423 1.15 1.28 -7.71
CA SER A 423 -0.22 1.78 -7.95
C SER A 423 -0.58 2.94 -7.03
N GLN A 424 -0.18 2.88 -5.76
CA GLN A 424 -0.38 3.97 -4.80
C GLN A 424 0.38 5.22 -5.23
N SER A 425 1.63 5.11 -5.72
CA SER A 425 2.40 6.26 -6.21
C SER A 425 1.68 7.01 -7.33
N LYS A 426 1.07 6.30 -8.28
CA LYS A 426 0.26 6.91 -9.35
C LYS A 426 -0.94 7.68 -8.80
N LYS A 427 -1.64 7.12 -7.82
CA LYS A 427 -2.81 7.72 -7.18
C LYS A 427 -2.48 8.95 -6.30
N ARG A 428 -1.19 9.28 -6.07
CA ARG A 428 -0.77 10.51 -5.35
C ARG A 428 -0.80 11.75 -6.23
N ILE A 429 -0.64 11.57 -7.54
CA ILE A 429 -0.60 12.65 -8.54
C ILE A 429 -1.90 12.71 -9.31
N HIS A 430 -2.42 11.56 -9.78
CA HIS A 430 -3.65 11.45 -10.54
C HIS A 430 -4.82 11.10 -9.61
N ARG A 431 -5.37 12.13 -8.98
CA ARG A 431 -6.45 12.06 -7.99
C ARG A 431 -7.33 13.31 -8.05
N PRO A 432 -8.50 13.34 -7.38
CA PRO A 432 -9.30 14.56 -7.22
C PRO A 432 -8.45 15.74 -6.74
N GLY A 433 -8.56 16.88 -7.42
CA GLY A 433 -7.68 18.04 -7.26
C GLY A 433 -6.66 18.22 -8.39
N GLN A 434 -6.38 17.18 -9.17
CA GLN A 434 -5.56 17.30 -10.38
C GLN A 434 -6.41 17.86 -11.53
N THR A 435 -5.96 18.97 -12.12
CA THR A 435 -6.65 19.66 -13.22
C THR A 435 -5.93 19.55 -14.56
N ARG A 436 -4.66 19.10 -14.55
CA ARG A 436 -3.82 19.02 -15.75
C ARG A 436 -3.60 17.58 -16.18
N PRO A 437 -3.44 17.28 -17.50
CA PRO A 437 -3.01 15.95 -17.96
C PRO A 437 -1.73 15.50 -17.30
N VAL A 438 -1.70 14.25 -16.80
CA VAL A 438 -0.53 13.70 -16.07
C VAL A 438 0.30 12.82 -17.00
N THR A 439 1.61 13.03 -17.03
CA THR A 439 2.56 12.19 -17.76
C THR A 439 3.47 11.45 -16.79
N TYR A 440 3.48 10.13 -16.90
CA TYR A 440 4.37 9.24 -16.17
C TYR A 440 5.52 8.81 -17.07
N TYR A 441 6.73 9.14 -16.70
CA TYR A 441 7.95 8.73 -17.37
C TYR A 441 8.60 7.57 -16.61
N TYR A 442 9.06 6.57 -17.35
CA TYR A 442 9.78 5.41 -16.80
C TYR A 442 11.20 5.43 -17.36
N ILE A 443 12.20 5.62 -16.51
CA ILE A 443 13.60 5.48 -16.89
C ILE A 443 13.96 4.01 -16.82
N ILE A 444 14.35 3.43 -17.95
CA ILE A 444 14.59 2.01 -18.12
C ILE A 444 15.97 1.77 -18.71
N ALA A 445 16.77 0.96 -18.02
CA ALA A 445 18.04 0.48 -18.58
C ALA A 445 17.76 -0.62 -19.62
N ASP A 446 18.47 -0.56 -20.74
CA ASP A 446 18.43 -1.58 -21.79
C ASP A 446 19.77 -2.33 -21.88
N LEU A 447 19.72 -3.57 -22.37
CA LEU A 447 20.84 -4.41 -22.71
C LEU A 447 20.77 -4.75 -24.21
N PRO A 448 21.89 -4.82 -24.93
CA PRO A 448 21.89 -5.00 -26.38
C PRO A 448 21.11 -6.23 -26.88
N ASN A 449 21.21 -7.37 -26.18
CA ASN A 449 20.70 -8.65 -26.67
C ASN A 449 19.76 -9.38 -25.69
N LYS A 450 19.42 -8.77 -24.54
CA LYS A 450 18.58 -9.40 -23.49
C LYS A 450 17.68 -8.36 -22.84
N GLN A 451 16.56 -8.80 -22.29
CA GLN A 451 15.74 -7.93 -21.45
C GLN A 451 16.45 -7.63 -20.13
N SER A 452 16.65 -6.35 -19.84
CA SER A 452 17.18 -5.89 -18.56
C SER A 452 16.21 -6.23 -17.40
N LYS A 453 16.70 -6.13 -16.17
CA LYS A 453 15.85 -6.32 -14.98
C LYS A 453 14.75 -5.25 -14.90
N ASP A 454 15.01 -4.03 -15.31
CA ASP A 454 14.00 -2.97 -15.37
C ASP A 454 12.85 -3.32 -16.33
N ARG A 455 13.17 -3.82 -17.53
CA ARG A 455 12.16 -4.28 -18.50
C ARG A 455 11.31 -5.42 -17.92
N GLN A 456 11.97 -6.38 -17.26
CA GLN A 456 11.28 -7.51 -16.61
C GLN A 456 10.35 -7.04 -15.49
N ILE A 457 10.79 -6.10 -14.63
CA ILE A 457 9.98 -5.55 -13.55
C ILE A 457 8.79 -4.79 -14.13
N LEU A 458 8.99 -3.93 -15.14
CA LEU A 458 7.91 -3.18 -15.75
C LEU A 458 6.86 -4.10 -16.40
N ALA A 459 7.29 -5.16 -17.09
CA ALA A 459 6.41 -6.17 -17.68
C ALA A 459 5.61 -6.91 -16.61
N ALA A 460 6.28 -7.32 -15.51
CA ALA A 460 5.60 -7.99 -14.39
C ALA A 460 4.57 -7.09 -13.70
N LEU A 461 4.88 -5.81 -13.50
CA LEU A 461 3.93 -4.84 -12.94
C LEU A 461 2.70 -4.65 -13.85
N LYS A 462 2.89 -4.57 -15.16
CA LYS A 462 1.78 -4.49 -16.12
C LYS A 462 0.91 -5.74 -16.07
N SER A 463 1.51 -6.93 -16.18
CA SER A 463 0.77 -8.20 -16.14
C SER A 463 -0.05 -8.36 -14.86
N LYS A 464 0.52 -8.05 -13.70
CA LYS A 464 -0.21 -8.05 -12.42
C LYS A 464 -1.36 -7.04 -12.42
N GLN A 465 -1.13 -5.85 -12.96
CA GLN A 465 -2.15 -4.81 -13.05
C GLN A 465 -3.32 -5.25 -13.95
N ASP A 466 -3.04 -5.88 -15.09
CA ASP A 466 -4.06 -6.36 -16.01
C ASP A 466 -4.98 -7.40 -15.35
N VAL A 467 -4.43 -8.32 -14.56
CA VAL A 467 -5.21 -9.31 -13.79
C VAL A 467 -6.10 -8.63 -12.76
N ILE A 468 -5.56 -7.66 -12.01
CA ILE A 468 -6.35 -6.93 -11.00
C ILE A 468 -7.44 -6.08 -11.66
N GLU A 469 -7.13 -5.42 -12.77
CA GLU A 469 -8.11 -4.64 -13.52
C GLU A 469 -9.21 -5.52 -14.10
N TYR A 470 -8.89 -6.73 -14.56
CA TYR A 470 -9.89 -7.70 -15.02
C TYR A 470 -10.89 -8.04 -13.90
N ILE A 471 -10.40 -8.34 -12.70
CA ILE A 471 -11.26 -8.63 -11.54
C ILE A 471 -12.10 -7.39 -11.14
N ALA A 472 -11.54 -6.18 -11.28
CA ALA A 472 -12.20 -4.93 -10.89
C ALA A 472 -13.19 -4.37 -11.94
N LYS A 473 -13.15 -4.87 -13.18
CA LYS A 473 -13.81 -4.21 -14.34
C LYS A 473 -15.33 -4.39 -14.45
N ASN A 474 -15.98 -5.27 -13.72
CA ASN A 474 -17.37 -5.60 -14.06
C ASN A 474 -18.43 -5.28 -13.00
N GLU A 475 -18.27 -4.22 -12.21
CA GLU A 475 -19.33 -3.80 -11.29
C GLU A 475 -19.71 -2.32 -11.37
N ALA A 476 -19.56 -1.74 -12.53
CA ALA A 476 -20.32 -0.57 -12.89
C ALA A 476 -21.50 -1.09 -13.77
N GLY A 477 -22.46 -1.72 -13.14
CA GLY A 477 -23.80 -1.81 -13.73
C GLY A 477 -24.25 -0.38 -14.01
N ASP A 478 -24.69 -0.17 -15.23
CA ASP A 478 -25.30 1.06 -15.76
C ASP A 478 -26.34 1.68 -14.85
#